data_6b6e2f72c2cc15bbd135916dbd73f7f4
#
_entry.id   6b6e2f72c2cc15bbd135916dbd73f7f4
#
_cell.length_a   1.000
_cell.length_b   1.000
_cell.length_c   1.000
_cell.angle_alpha   90.00
_cell.angle_beta   90.00
_cell.angle_gamma   90.00
#
_symmetry.space_group_name_H-M   'P 1'
#
loop_
_entity.id
_entity.type
_entity.pdbx_description
1 polymer ?
#
loop_
_entity_poly.entity_id
_entity_poly.type
_entity_poly.pdbx_seq_one_letter_code
_entity_poly.pdbx_strand_id
1 'polypeptide(L)'
;MNISIIIPAHNEEDCIEQTLESLVNQTLRPKQVVVVNDNSTDGTKKIVEYYLTNYSWISLVNLNTSDQHLPGTKIINAFNNGLAILETNYDVICKFDADLIFPSNYLEQLAIYFNSNEKLGMASGFCYIKTKDEWVLENLTRKDHIRGALKAYRKACFMQIGKLKPSMGWDTVDELLAKYYKWDILTDESLHVKHLKPTGISYNEASKFMQG
;
A
#
# COMPACT_ATOMS: atom_id res chain seq x y z
N MET A 1 15.77 9.34 6.90
CA MET A 1 15.26 8.01 6.50
C MET A 1 14.66 8.11 5.12
N ASN A 2 15.06 7.24 4.20
CA ASN A 2 14.55 7.19 2.83
C ASN A 2 13.38 6.21 2.77
N ILE A 3 12.16 6.72 2.56
CA ILE A 3 10.95 5.89 2.42
C ILE A 3 10.60 5.84 0.93
N SER A 4 10.49 4.63 0.38
CA SER A 4 10.02 4.40 -0.97
C SER A 4 8.70 3.64 -0.95
N ILE A 5 7.81 3.95 -1.90
CA ILE A 5 6.44 3.48 -1.91
C ILE A 5 6.15 2.82 -3.26
N ILE A 6 5.47 1.67 -3.23
CA ILE A 6 4.94 1.02 -4.42
C ILE A 6 3.43 0.93 -4.28
N ILE A 7 2.71 1.36 -5.31
CA ILE A 7 1.25 1.41 -5.37
C ILE A 7 0.78 0.59 -6.57
N PRO A 8 0.38 -0.68 -6.38
CA PRO A 8 -0.38 -1.42 -7.39
C PRO A 8 -1.73 -0.74 -7.63
N ALA A 9 -2.11 -0.54 -8.89
CA ALA A 9 -3.36 0.11 -9.27
C ALA A 9 -4.02 -0.62 -10.45
N HIS A 10 -5.33 -0.88 -10.36
CA HIS A 10 -6.14 -1.43 -11.43
C HIS A 10 -7.55 -0.84 -11.37
N ASN A 11 -7.90 0.01 -12.35
CA ASN A 11 -9.18 0.72 -12.41
C ASN A 11 -9.49 1.53 -11.13
N GLU A 12 -8.62 2.51 -10.87
CA GLU A 12 -8.64 3.34 -9.66
C GLU A 12 -8.85 4.83 -9.98
N GLU A 13 -9.46 5.19 -11.15
CA GLU A 13 -9.64 6.58 -11.58
C GLU A 13 -10.38 7.44 -10.56
N ASP A 14 -11.30 6.86 -9.78
CA ASP A 14 -12.08 7.57 -8.76
C ASP A 14 -11.28 7.90 -7.49
N CYS A 15 -10.13 7.25 -7.27
CA CYS A 15 -9.41 7.28 -5.98
C CYS A 15 -7.94 7.70 -6.10
N ILE A 16 -7.25 7.28 -7.16
CA ILE A 16 -5.79 7.40 -7.27
C ILE A 16 -5.29 8.85 -7.18
N GLU A 17 -6.06 9.82 -7.65
CA GLU A 17 -5.72 11.23 -7.55
C GLU A 17 -5.61 11.65 -6.08
N GLN A 18 -6.61 11.31 -5.25
CA GLN A 18 -6.63 11.65 -3.83
C GLN A 18 -5.48 10.95 -3.07
N THR A 19 -5.14 9.73 -3.46
CA THR A 19 -4.01 9.00 -2.90
C THR A 19 -2.69 9.70 -3.19
N LEU A 20 -2.43 10.03 -4.46
CA LEU A 20 -1.20 10.73 -4.87
C LEU A 20 -1.12 12.13 -4.25
N GLU A 21 -2.21 12.88 -4.22
CA GLU A 21 -2.27 14.20 -3.58
C GLU A 21 -1.92 14.12 -2.10
N SER A 22 -2.42 13.11 -1.38
CA SER A 22 -2.08 12.91 0.03
C SER A 22 -0.60 12.58 0.25
N LEU A 23 0.07 11.94 -0.72
CA LEU A 23 1.51 11.63 -0.67
C LEU A 23 2.37 12.83 -1.06
N VAL A 24 1.90 13.66 -1.99
CA VAL A 24 2.58 14.92 -2.36
C VAL A 24 2.60 15.89 -1.20
N ASN A 25 1.54 15.92 -0.39
CA ASN A 25 1.38 16.82 0.75
C ASN A 25 1.95 16.26 2.07
N GLN A 26 2.79 15.23 2.03
CA GLN A 26 3.46 14.71 3.23
C GLN A 26 4.52 15.68 3.75
N THR A 27 4.61 15.85 5.09
CA THR A 27 5.67 16.64 5.76
C THR A 27 7.06 16.02 5.52
N LEU A 28 7.15 14.69 5.48
CA LEU A 28 8.32 13.96 5.01
C LEU A 28 8.06 13.46 3.59
N ARG A 29 8.67 14.11 2.58
CA ARG A 29 8.54 13.68 1.20
C ARG A 29 9.11 12.26 1.01
N PRO A 30 8.36 11.34 0.35
CA PRO A 30 8.90 10.03 -0.01
C PRO A 30 10.09 10.19 -0.97
N LYS A 31 11.06 9.28 -0.88
CA LYS A 31 12.20 9.26 -1.79
C LYS A 31 11.77 8.94 -3.23
N GLN A 32 10.89 7.96 -3.37
CA GLN A 32 10.33 7.53 -4.65
C GLN A 32 8.94 6.93 -4.43
N VAL A 33 8.03 7.20 -5.36
CA VAL A 33 6.73 6.52 -5.47
C VAL A 33 6.68 5.85 -6.84
N VAL A 34 6.42 4.56 -6.87
CA VAL A 34 6.21 3.78 -8.10
C VAL A 34 4.76 3.34 -8.15
N VAL A 35 3.99 3.92 -9.06
CA VAL A 35 2.64 3.42 -9.38
C VAL A 35 2.77 2.32 -10.41
N VAL A 36 2.16 1.17 -10.17
CA VAL A 36 2.13 0.06 -11.10
C VAL A 36 0.72 -0.12 -11.62
N ASN A 37 0.49 0.39 -12.83
CA ASN A 37 -0.78 0.28 -13.52
C ASN A 37 -0.92 -1.12 -14.13
N ASP A 38 -1.71 -1.97 -13.47
CA ASP A 38 -1.95 -3.36 -13.88
C ASP A 38 -3.14 -3.43 -14.84
N ASN A 39 -2.90 -3.08 -16.11
CA ASN A 39 -3.87 -3.21 -17.20
C ASN A 39 -5.20 -2.47 -16.95
N SER A 40 -5.16 -1.23 -16.39
CA SER A 40 -6.37 -0.42 -16.24
C SER A 40 -6.95 -0.02 -17.59
N THR A 41 -8.28 -0.02 -17.66
CA THR A 41 -9.07 0.36 -18.85
C THR A 41 -9.76 1.71 -18.70
N ASP A 42 -9.70 2.30 -17.51
CA ASP A 42 -10.26 3.60 -17.12
C ASP A 42 -9.22 4.75 -17.21
N GLY A 43 -9.52 5.88 -16.57
CA GLY A 43 -8.66 7.06 -16.52
C GLY A 43 -7.43 6.95 -15.61
N THR A 44 -7.24 5.85 -14.87
CA THR A 44 -6.15 5.67 -13.89
C THR A 44 -4.79 6.07 -14.43
N LYS A 45 -4.41 5.53 -15.59
CA LYS A 45 -3.12 5.82 -16.24
C LYS A 45 -2.93 7.31 -16.50
N LYS A 46 -3.94 7.97 -17.07
CA LYS A 46 -3.89 9.39 -17.44
C LYS A 46 -3.71 10.30 -16.22
N ILE A 47 -4.38 9.96 -15.11
CA ILE A 47 -4.23 10.70 -13.85
C ILE A 47 -2.78 10.57 -13.34
N VAL A 48 -2.21 9.37 -13.31
CA VAL A 48 -0.83 9.18 -12.87
C VAL A 48 0.16 9.91 -13.77
N GLU A 49 -0.02 9.87 -15.09
CA GLU A 49 0.83 10.59 -16.07
C GLU A 49 0.88 12.11 -15.81
N TYR A 50 -0.21 12.71 -15.36
CA TYR A 50 -0.22 14.11 -14.93
C TYR A 50 0.73 14.36 -13.75
N TYR A 51 0.76 13.47 -12.76
CA TYR A 51 1.67 13.59 -11.62
C TYR A 51 3.14 13.41 -12.01
N LEU A 52 3.46 12.58 -13.01
CA LEU A 52 4.84 12.41 -13.51
C LEU A 52 5.41 13.73 -14.05
N THR A 53 4.60 14.58 -14.67
CA THR A 53 5.07 15.85 -15.21
C THR A 53 5.43 16.87 -14.13
N ASN A 54 4.84 16.75 -12.94
CA ASN A 54 4.99 17.69 -11.84
C ASN A 54 5.95 17.20 -10.74
N TYR A 55 6.14 15.88 -10.63
CA TYR A 55 6.89 15.27 -9.52
C TYR A 55 7.87 14.21 -10.02
N SER A 56 9.15 14.58 -10.15
CA SER A 56 10.21 13.72 -10.68
C SER A 56 10.50 12.45 -9.84
N TRP A 57 10.00 12.41 -8.61
CA TRP A 57 10.12 11.27 -7.71
C TRP A 57 8.95 10.28 -7.82
N ILE A 58 7.96 10.54 -8.68
CA ILE A 58 6.88 9.61 -9.03
C ILE A 58 7.24 8.92 -10.35
N SER A 59 7.01 7.62 -10.44
CA SER A 59 7.25 6.79 -11.63
C SER A 59 6.01 5.94 -11.93
N LEU A 60 5.81 5.59 -13.19
CA LEU A 60 4.73 4.72 -13.64
C LEU A 60 5.28 3.49 -14.35
N VAL A 61 4.82 2.32 -13.96
CA VAL A 61 5.01 1.05 -14.69
C VAL A 61 3.66 0.62 -15.27
N ASN A 62 3.60 0.34 -16.56
CA ASN A 62 2.41 -0.26 -17.16
C ASN A 62 2.64 -1.74 -17.39
N LEU A 63 1.73 -2.57 -16.90
CA LEU A 63 1.71 -4.01 -17.13
C LEU A 63 0.58 -4.35 -18.09
N ASN A 64 0.82 -5.36 -18.91
CA ASN A 64 -0.20 -5.99 -19.76
C ASN A 64 -0.46 -7.39 -19.23
N THR A 65 -1.17 -7.49 -18.10
CA THR A 65 -1.53 -8.79 -17.53
C THR A 65 -2.86 -9.30 -18.07
N SER A 66 -3.09 -10.60 -17.97
CA SER A 66 -4.40 -11.18 -18.31
C SER A 66 -5.46 -10.79 -17.28
N ASP A 67 -6.73 -10.75 -17.69
CA ASP A 67 -7.88 -10.44 -16.81
C ASP A 67 -8.22 -11.59 -15.83
N GLN A 68 -7.43 -12.66 -15.84
CA GLN A 68 -7.63 -13.79 -14.95
C GLN A 68 -7.55 -13.36 -13.48
N HIS A 69 -8.64 -13.55 -12.75
CA HIS A 69 -8.74 -13.21 -11.34
C HIS A 69 -7.91 -14.18 -10.48
N LEU A 70 -6.80 -13.69 -9.92
CA LEU A 70 -5.93 -14.44 -9.01
C LEU A 70 -5.79 -13.66 -7.69
N PRO A 71 -6.68 -13.90 -6.71
CA PRO A 71 -6.68 -13.16 -5.44
C PRO A 71 -5.33 -13.16 -4.74
N GLY A 72 -4.88 -11.98 -4.30
CA GLY A 72 -3.58 -11.78 -3.65
C GLY A 72 -2.37 -11.91 -4.56
N THR A 73 -2.42 -12.74 -5.60
CA THR A 73 -1.30 -12.97 -6.51
C THR A 73 -1.06 -11.78 -7.45
N LYS A 74 -2.10 -11.22 -8.07
CA LYS A 74 -1.98 -10.08 -8.99
C LYS A 74 -1.37 -8.86 -8.32
N ILE A 75 -1.87 -8.48 -7.15
CA ILE A 75 -1.39 -7.31 -6.42
C ILE A 75 0.08 -7.44 -6.03
N ILE A 76 0.52 -8.64 -5.64
CA ILE A 76 1.92 -8.89 -5.28
C ILE A 76 2.81 -8.98 -6.53
N ASN A 77 2.32 -9.50 -7.64
CA ASN A 77 3.04 -9.46 -8.91
C ASN A 77 3.22 -8.01 -9.40
N ALA A 78 2.19 -7.19 -9.33
CA ALA A 78 2.29 -5.76 -9.64
C ALA A 78 3.30 -5.07 -8.71
N PHE A 79 3.22 -5.31 -7.39
CA PHE A 79 4.19 -4.80 -6.43
C PHE A 79 5.63 -5.22 -6.79
N ASN A 80 5.87 -6.50 -7.12
CA ASN A 80 7.19 -7.01 -7.48
C ASN A 80 7.74 -6.38 -8.78
N ASN A 81 6.89 -6.04 -9.75
CA ASN A 81 7.28 -5.28 -10.93
C ASN A 81 7.70 -3.84 -10.57
N GLY A 82 6.98 -3.18 -9.65
CA GLY A 82 7.39 -1.90 -9.12
C GLY A 82 8.72 -1.97 -8.36
N LEU A 83 8.92 -3.03 -7.58
CA LEU A 83 10.16 -3.27 -6.85
C LEU A 83 11.38 -3.42 -7.77
N ALA A 84 11.19 -3.97 -8.97
CA ALA A 84 12.28 -4.18 -9.93
C ALA A 84 12.88 -2.87 -10.46
N ILE A 85 12.09 -1.78 -10.51
CA ILE A 85 12.55 -0.46 -10.96
C ILE A 85 12.86 0.50 -9.82
N LEU A 86 12.57 0.10 -8.58
CA LEU A 86 12.82 0.94 -7.41
C LEU A 86 14.32 1.10 -7.17
N GLU A 87 14.76 2.33 -6.90
CA GLU A 87 16.13 2.57 -6.46
C GLU A 87 16.44 1.79 -5.17
N THR A 88 17.59 1.16 -5.11
CA THR A 88 17.98 0.30 -3.96
C THR A 88 18.35 1.06 -2.69
N ASN A 89 18.48 2.37 -2.79
CA ASN A 89 18.85 3.26 -1.69
C ASN A 89 17.60 3.72 -0.89
N TYR A 90 16.86 2.79 -0.32
CA TYR A 90 15.78 3.06 0.64
C TYR A 90 16.06 2.35 1.96
N ASP A 91 15.54 2.92 3.06
CA ASP A 91 15.58 2.35 4.40
C ASP A 91 14.28 1.62 4.73
N VAL A 92 13.16 2.17 4.24
CA VAL A 92 11.81 1.65 4.40
C VAL A 92 11.14 1.52 3.04
N ILE A 93 10.47 0.38 2.82
CA ILE A 93 9.62 0.15 1.65
C ILE A 93 8.17 0.01 2.09
N CYS A 94 7.28 0.71 1.39
CA CYS A 94 5.84 0.64 1.64
C CYS A 94 5.12 -0.02 0.47
N LYS A 95 4.16 -0.89 0.78
CA LYS A 95 3.10 -1.32 -0.12
C LYS A 95 1.82 -0.62 0.29
N PHE A 96 1.34 0.31 -0.53
CA PHE A 96 0.10 1.02 -0.30
C PHE A 96 -0.91 0.73 -1.42
N ASP A 97 -2.19 0.65 -1.07
CA ASP A 97 -3.27 0.58 -2.05
C ASP A 97 -3.53 1.95 -2.69
N ALA A 98 -4.18 1.96 -3.83
CA ALA A 98 -4.39 3.15 -4.66
C ALA A 98 -5.60 4.00 -4.23
N ASP A 99 -6.27 3.63 -3.16
CA ASP A 99 -7.52 4.22 -2.66
C ASP A 99 -7.42 4.71 -1.21
N LEU A 100 -6.20 5.13 -0.80
CA LEU A 100 -5.89 5.59 0.55
C LEU A 100 -5.61 7.09 0.58
N ILE A 101 -6.16 7.81 1.59
CA ILE A 101 -5.75 9.18 1.90
C ILE A 101 -5.02 9.18 3.22
N PHE A 102 -3.74 9.54 3.18
CA PHE A 102 -2.86 9.58 4.35
C PHE A 102 -2.95 10.94 5.06
N PRO A 103 -2.88 11.00 6.41
CA PRO A 103 -2.63 12.26 7.11
C PRO A 103 -1.26 12.81 6.71
N SER A 104 -1.12 14.14 6.71
CA SER A 104 0.08 14.83 6.19
C SER A 104 1.39 14.45 6.88
N ASN A 105 1.34 13.97 8.12
CA ASN A 105 2.50 13.55 8.91
C ASN A 105 2.73 12.02 8.92
N TYR A 106 2.03 11.25 8.08
CA TYR A 106 2.08 9.78 8.12
C TYR A 106 3.50 9.22 7.92
N LEU A 107 4.18 9.66 6.88
CA LEU A 107 5.55 9.18 6.57
C LEU A 107 6.56 9.66 7.59
N GLU A 108 6.38 10.85 8.14
CA GLU A 108 7.23 11.39 9.21
C GLU A 108 7.09 10.55 10.49
N GLN A 109 5.88 10.17 10.87
CA GLN A 109 5.65 9.30 12.03
C GLN A 109 6.24 7.90 11.80
N LEU A 110 6.08 7.31 10.63
CA LEU A 110 6.76 6.05 10.30
C LEU A 110 8.28 6.18 10.45
N ALA A 111 8.87 7.28 9.95
CA ALA A 111 10.31 7.52 10.07
C ALA A 111 10.75 7.64 11.54
N ILE A 112 9.96 8.29 12.38
CA ILE A 112 10.22 8.38 13.83
C ILE A 112 10.22 6.99 14.46
N TYR A 113 9.21 6.15 14.18
CA TYR A 113 9.11 4.80 14.75
C TYR A 113 10.29 3.93 14.32
N PHE A 114 10.62 3.89 13.03
CA PHE A 114 11.74 3.11 12.53
C PHE A 114 13.11 3.62 13.03
N ASN A 115 13.26 4.91 13.30
CA ASN A 115 14.49 5.47 13.88
C ASN A 115 14.61 5.16 15.39
N SER A 116 13.49 5.14 16.12
CA SER A 116 13.47 4.93 17.57
C SER A 116 13.66 3.45 17.98
N ASN A 117 13.38 2.51 17.10
CA ASN A 117 13.50 1.08 17.38
C ASN A 117 14.11 0.32 16.19
N GLU A 118 15.38 -0.07 16.31
CA GLU A 118 16.09 -0.84 15.28
C GLU A 118 15.50 -2.23 15.04
N LYS A 119 14.79 -2.81 16.01
CA LYS A 119 14.09 -4.10 15.87
C LYS A 119 12.72 -3.97 15.23
N LEU A 120 12.22 -2.75 15.03
CA LEU A 120 10.96 -2.56 14.34
C LEU A 120 11.09 -2.96 12.88
N GLY A 121 10.44 -4.05 12.50
CA GLY A 121 10.44 -4.60 11.14
C GLY A 121 9.28 -4.11 10.30
N MET A 122 8.11 -3.89 10.91
CA MET A 122 6.90 -3.48 10.21
C MET A 122 6.13 -2.43 11.01
N ALA A 123 5.51 -1.47 10.33
CA ALA A 123 4.64 -0.47 10.95
C ALA A 123 3.48 -0.06 10.06
N SER A 124 2.37 0.38 10.67
CA SER A 124 1.24 0.99 9.97
C SER A 124 0.37 1.86 10.89
N GLY A 125 -0.49 2.67 10.27
CA GLY A 125 -1.68 3.24 10.90
C GLY A 125 -2.90 2.32 10.78
N PHE A 126 -4.09 2.90 10.92
CA PHE A 126 -5.38 2.22 10.81
C PHE A 126 -6.22 2.77 9.67
N CYS A 127 -6.92 1.88 8.96
CA CYS A 127 -7.88 2.26 7.93
C CYS A 127 -9.20 2.70 8.54
N TYR A 128 -9.73 3.81 8.03
CA TYR A 128 -11.05 4.36 8.35
C TYR A 128 -11.88 4.44 7.08
N ILE A 129 -13.11 3.95 7.11
CA ILE A 129 -14.06 4.00 6.00
C ILE A 129 -15.14 5.04 6.27
N LYS A 130 -15.68 5.62 5.20
CA LYS A 130 -16.78 6.58 5.30
C LYS A 130 -18.11 5.86 5.45
N THR A 131 -18.83 6.11 6.54
CA THR A 131 -20.20 5.65 6.76
C THR A 131 -21.09 6.87 6.94
N LYS A 132 -22.01 7.12 6.01
CA LYS A 132 -22.83 8.34 5.97
C LYS A 132 -21.92 9.59 6.02
N ASP A 133 -21.87 10.28 7.16
CA ASP A 133 -21.12 11.53 7.33
C ASP A 133 -19.84 11.39 8.17
N GLU A 134 -19.56 10.21 8.73
CA GLU A 134 -18.43 9.98 9.64
C GLU A 134 -17.41 8.99 9.09
N TRP A 135 -16.14 9.18 9.46
CA TRP A 135 -15.08 8.22 9.24
C TRP A 135 -14.98 7.31 10.46
N VAL A 136 -15.25 6.02 10.28
CA VAL A 136 -15.20 5.01 11.33
C VAL A 136 -14.09 4.01 11.07
N LEU A 137 -13.53 3.44 12.14
CA LEU A 137 -12.51 2.39 12.04
C LEU A 137 -13.05 1.22 11.21
N GLU A 138 -12.32 0.84 10.17
CA GLU A 138 -12.61 -0.37 9.39
C GLU A 138 -12.16 -1.61 10.19
N ASN A 139 -13.04 -2.07 11.09
CA ASN A 139 -12.75 -3.12 12.07
C ASN A 139 -12.90 -4.53 11.46
N LEU A 140 -11.99 -4.93 10.56
CA LEU A 140 -11.99 -6.24 9.89
C LEU A 140 -10.99 -7.23 10.49
N THR A 141 -9.98 -6.75 11.22
CA THR A 141 -8.89 -7.56 11.76
C THR A 141 -8.56 -7.15 13.19
N ARG A 142 -7.77 -7.96 13.88
CA ARG A 142 -7.24 -7.59 15.18
C ARG A 142 -6.40 -6.32 15.09
N LYS A 143 -6.39 -5.52 16.16
CA LYS A 143 -5.63 -4.25 16.20
C LYS A 143 -4.11 -4.42 16.09
N ASP A 144 -3.58 -5.60 16.42
CA ASP A 144 -2.17 -5.96 16.32
C ASP A 144 -1.78 -6.54 14.94
N HIS A 145 -2.70 -6.51 13.96
CA HIS A 145 -2.47 -6.96 12.59
C HIS A 145 -2.34 -5.75 11.64
N ILE A 146 -1.25 -5.75 10.87
CA ILE A 146 -1.03 -4.74 9.81
C ILE A 146 -1.77 -5.17 8.54
N ARG A 147 -2.74 -4.36 8.14
CA ARG A 147 -3.53 -4.64 6.94
C ARG A 147 -2.70 -4.56 5.67
N GLY A 148 -3.01 -5.44 4.71
CA GLY A 148 -2.37 -5.50 3.41
C GLY A 148 -2.38 -4.18 2.63
N ALA A 149 -3.36 -3.30 2.91
CA ALA A 149 -3.53 -2.02 2.23
C ALA A 149 -2.42 -0.99 2.53
N LEU A 150 -1.83 -0.99 3.72
CA LEU A 150 -0.92 0.07 4.19
C LEU A 150 0.31 -0.43 4.96
N LYS A 151 1.05 -1.37 4.38
CA LYS A 151 2.22 -1.97 5.02
C LYS A 151 3.49 -1.19 4.76
N ALA A 152 4.24 -0.89 5.83
CA ALA A 152 5.60 -0.36 5.75
C ALA A 152 6.59 -1.35 6.38
N TYR A 153 7.70 -1.60 5.69
CA TYR A 153 8.73 -2.56 6.11
C TYR A 153 10.09 -1.89 6.20
N ARG A 154 10.81 -2.14 7.28
CA ARG A 154 12.26 -1.91 7.30
C ARG A 154 12.91 -2.78 6.22
N LYS A 155 13.83 -2.24 5.43
CA LYS A 155 14.52 -2.97 4.35
C LYS A 155 15.11 -4.29 4.82
N ALA A 156 15.80 -4.30 5.97
CA ALA A 156 16.40 -5.52 6.51
C ALA A 156 15.34 -6.60 6.82
N CYS A 157 14.21 -6.22 7.43
CA CYS A 157 13.08 -7.13 7.67
C CYS A 157 12.52 -7.65 6.34
N PHE A 158 12.21 -6.76 5.40
CA PHE A 158 11.66 -7.10 4.09
C PHE A 158 12.52 -8.11 3.32
N MET A 159 13.84 -7.92 3.36
CA MET A 159 14.78 -8.86 2.73
C MET A 159 14.83 -10.19 3.47
N GLN A 160 14.83 -10.18 4.81
CA GLN A 160 14.94 -11.39 5.63
C GLN A 160 13.69 -12.28 5.54
N ILE A 161 12.49 -11.72 5.45
CA ILE A 161 11.26 -12.48 5.22
C ILE A 161 11.15 -13.03 3.78
N GLY A 162 12.10 -12.68 2.91
CA GLY A 162 12.17 -13.12 1.52
C GLY A 162 11.20 -12.37 0.61
N LYS A 163 10.91 -11.10 0.91
CA LYS A 163 9.97 -10.21 0.19
C LYS A 163 8.52 -10.73 0.24
N LEU A 164 7.61 -10.10 -0.50
CA LEU A 164 6.22 -10.52 -0.56
C LEU A 164 6.05 -11.72 -1.51
N LYS A 165 5.29 -12.71 -1.07
CA LYS A 165 5.02 -13.93 -1.83
C LYS A 165 3.64 -13.85 -2.49
N PRO A 166 3.54 -14.08 -3.82
CA PRO A 166 2.26 -14.11 -4.50
C PRO A 166 1.40 -15.29 -4.00
N SER A 167 0.47 -15.00 -3.10
CA SER A 167 -0.45 -16.00 -2.54
C SER A 167 -1.66 -15.32 -1.89
N MET A 168 -2.75 -16.05 -1.73
CA MET A 168 -3.83 -15.62 -0.83
C MET A 168 -3.30 -15.58 0.61
N GLY A 169 -3.67 -14.53 1.36
CA GLY A 169 -3.22 -14.35 2.76
C GLY A 169 -1.75 -13.93 2.91
N TRP A 170 -1.14 -13.41 1.84
CA TRP A 170 0.24 -12.93 1.82
C TRP A 170 0.52 -11.94 2.97
N ASP A 171 -0.46 -11.12 3.31
CA ASP A 171 -0.41 -10.09 4.36
C ASP A 171 -0.43 -10.62 5.80
N THR A 172 -0.78 -11.88 5.97
CA THR A 172 -0.62 -12.62 7.22
C THR A 172 0.70 -13.37 7.25
N VAL A 173 1.10 -13.95 6.11
CA VAL A 173 2.34 -14.74 6.00
C VAL A 173 3.58 -13.88 6.26
N ASP A 174 3.64 -12.68 5.69
CA ASP A 174 4.76 -11.76 5.88
C ASP A 174 4.93 -11.33 7.34
N GLU A 175 3.80 -11.10 8.04
CA GLU A 175 3.78 -10.73 9.45
C GLU A 175 4.23 -11.90 10.34
N LEU A 176 3.78 -13.12 10.05
CA LEU A 176 4.23 -14.32 10.77
C LEU A 176 5.72 -14.55 10.57
N LEU A 177 6.24 -14.35 9.37
CA LEU A 177 7.68 -14.43 9.08
C LEU A 177 8.47 -13.35 9.82
N ALA A 178 7.98 -12.11 9.86
CA ALA A 178 8.62 -11.04 10.62
C ALA A 178 8.72 -11.42 12.12
N LYS A 179 7.63 -11.89 12.72
CA LYS A 179 7.59 -12.38 14.11
C LYS A 179 8.52 -13.59 14.33
N TYR A 180 8.57 -14.54 13.37
CA TYR A 180 9.48 -15.68 13.44
C TYR A 180 10.94 -15.24 13.49
N TYR A 181 11.32 -14.24 12.70
CA TYR A 181 12.66 -13.65 12.70
C TYR A 181 12.89 -12.63 13.82
N LYS A 182 11.97 -12.51 14.78
CA LYS A 182 12.06 -11.66 15.98
C LYS A 182 12.05 -10.15 15.68
N TRP A 183 11.41 -9.74 14.58
CA TRP A 183 11.10 -8.35 14.32
C TRP A 183 9.88 -7.91 15.12
N ASP A 184 9.93 -6.70 15.62
CA ASP A 184 8.79 -6.04 16.23
C ASP A 184 7.83 -5.52 15.14
N ILE A 185 6.55 -5.48 15.47
CA ILE A 185 5.47 -4.98 14.63
C ILE A 185 4.71 -3.92 15.39
N LEU A 186 4.46 -2.77 14.76
CA LEU A 186 3.75 -1.64 15.35
C LEU A 186 2.54 -1.26 14.52
N THR A 187 1.40 -1.13 15.18
CA THR A 187 0.21 -0.46 14.65
C THR A 187 -0.11 0.75 15.50
N ASP A 188 -0.32 1.92 14.89
CA ASP A 188 -0.60 3.17 15.61
C ASP A 188 -2.03 3.65 15.35
N GLU A 189 -2.86 3.61 16.40
CA GLU A 189 -4.26 4.02 16.33
C GLU A 189 -4.43 5.55 16.09
N SER A 190 -3.40 6.36 16.33
CA SER A 190 -3.45 7.80 16.06
C SER A 190 -3.27 8.17 14.58
N LEU A 191 -2.71 7.26 13.78
CA LEU A 191 -2.52 7.44 12.35
C LEU A 191 -3.73 6.93 11.56
N HIS A 192 -4.71 7.83 11.40
CA HIS A 192 -5.96 7.55 10.68
C HIS A 192 -5.75 7.70 9.17
N VAL A 193 -5.79 6.58 8.44
CA VAL A 193 -5.75 6.56 6.98
C VAL A 193 -7.16 6.34 6.45
N LYS A 194 -7.65 7.26 5.62
CA LYS A 194 -8.98 7.11 5.01
C LYS A 194 -8.91 6.12 3.86
N HIS A 195 -9.77 5.10 3.88
CA HIS A 195 -9.89 4.07 2.87
C HIS A 195 -11.15 4.33 2.06
N LEU A 196 -10.99 4.70 0.79
CA LEU A 196 -12.08 5.19 -0.05
C LEU A 196 -12.99 4.07 -0.54
N LYS A 197 -12.42 2.88 -0.78
CA LYS A 197 -13.16 1.67 -1.18
C LYS A 197 -13.09 0.63 -0.06
N PRO A 198 -14.14 0.44 0.77
CA PRO A 198 -14.13 -0.56 1.83
C PRO A 198 -13.75 -1.95 1.33
N THR A 199 -12.94 -2.68 2.10
CA THR A 199 -12.46 -4.01 1.74
C THR A 199 -13.60 -4.98 1.45
N GLY A 200 -13.51 -5.73 0.36
CA GLY A 200 -14.47 -6.78 0.00
C GLY A 200 -15.63 -6.34 -0.90
N ILE A 201 -15.73 -5.06 -1.28
CA ILE A 201 -16.76 -4.61 -2.23
C ILE A 201 -16.60 -5.32 -3.59
N SER A 202 -15.38 -5.44 -4.09
CA SER A 202 -15.07 -6.16 -5.33
C SER A 202 -15.45 -7.65 -5.29
N TYR A 203 -15.43 -8.29 -4.11
CA TYR A 203 -15.89 -9.68 -3.93
C TYR A 203 -17.41 -9.79 -3.97
N ASN A 204 -18.14 -8.79 -3.46
CA ASN A 204 -19.62 -8.79 -3.42
C ASN A 204 -20.23 -8.53 -4.80
N GLU A 205 -19.56 -7.77 -5.68
CA GLU A 205 -20.01 -7.59 -7.06
C GLU A 205 -19.81 -8.87 -7.89
N ALA A 206 -18.68 -9.56 -7.75
CA ALA A 206 -18.43 -10.84 -8.41
C ALA A 206 -19.41 -11.94 -7.94
N SER A 207 -19.84 -11.94 -6.67
CA SER A 207 -20.80 -12.94 -6.16
C SER A 207 -22.23 -12.72 -6.67
N LYS A 208 -22.63 -11.50 -7.03
CA LYS A 208 -23.92 -11.21 -7.65
C LYS A 208 -24.04 -11.74 -9.08
N PHE A 209 -22.92 -11.81 -9.81
CA PHE A 209 -22.89 -12.37 -11.18
C PHE A 209 -22.93 -13.90 -11.21
N MET A 210 -22.60 -14.61 -10.12
CA MET A 210 -22.65 -16.07 -10.05
C MET A 210 -24.00 -16.63 -9.57
N GLN A 211 -24.98 -15.77 -9.23
CA GLN A 211 -26.32 -16.16 -8.76
C GLN A 211 -27.44 -15.79 -9.76
N GLY A 212 -27.09 -15.43 -11.02
CA GLY A 212 -28.01 -15.13 -12.09
C GLY A 212 -28.05 -16.19 -13.19
#